data_b13f13351142f6fb36cd4d70d7732ba0
#
_entry.id   b13f13351142f6fb36cd4d70d7732ba0
#
_cell.length_a   1.000
_cell.length_b   1.000
_cell.length_c   1.000
_cell.angle_alpha   90.00
_cell.angle_beta   90.00
_cell.angle_gamma   90.00
#
_symmetry.space_group_name_H-M   'P 1'
#
loop_
_entity.id
_entity.type
_entity.pdbx_description
1 polymer ?
#
loop_
_entity_poly.entity_id
_entity_poly.type
_entity_poly.pdbx_seq_one_letter_code
_entity_poly.pdbx_strand_id
1 'polypeptide(L)'
;MIKLSELHPDKALETLLEGNVSIEISEEESRVALIYRQGERPNTDLGDEFIEILPNGVVRAMTKPMGVYRGNLAVILYCKAQSDGTAKENRINSMLSQLESLVNCKSSGKFFFEINPSNVITPISYNSATGYTTMTLNVEWHTTE
;
A
#
# COMPACT_ATOMS: atom_id res chain seq x y z
N MET A 1 -18.20 -14.62 -12.52
CA MET A 1 -16.83 -14.58 -13.08
C MET A 1 -16.42 -13.15 -13.35
N ILE A 2 -15.24 -12.75 -12.89
CA ILE A 2 -14.70 -11.41 -13.15
C ILE A 2 -14.19 -11.32 -14.59
N LYS A 3 -14.44 -10.20 -15.26
CA LYS A 3 -13.91 -9.93 -16.60
C LYS A 3 -12.51 -9.33 -16.47
N LEU A 4 -11.65 -9.56 -17.47
CA LEU A 4 -10.31 -8.98 -17.48
C LEU A 4 -10.34 -7.45 -17.38
N SER A 5 -11.34 -6.81 -17.95
CA SER A 5 -11.51 -5.36 -17.86
C SER A 5 -11.86 -4.87 -16.45
N GLU A 6 -12.25 -5.76 -15.56
CA GLU A 6 -12.57 -5.47 -14.17
C GLU A 6 -11.40 -5.82 -13.22
N LEU A 7 -10.29 -6.29 -13.76
CA LEU A 7 -9.16 -6.78 -12.99
C LEU A 7 -8.26 -5.60 -12.53
N HIS A 8 -8.76 -4.84 -11.55
CA HIS A 8 -8.08 -3.69 -10.99
C HIS A 8 -7.92 -3.84 -9.47
N PRO A 9 -7.03 -4.75 -9.02
CA PRO A 9 -6.83 -4.94 -7.58
C PRO A 9 -6.25 -3.72 -6.89
N ASP A 10 -5.46 -2.92 -7.59
CA ASP A 10 -4.89 -1.67 -7.07
C ASP A 10 -5.99 -0.68 -6.69
N LYS A 11 -7.01 -0.55 -7.53
CA LYS A 11 -8.14 0.34 -7.27
C LYS A 11 -8.97 -0.15 -6.09
N ALA A 12 -9.18 -1.45 -5.98
CA ALA A 12 -9.90 -2.04 -4.86
C ALA A 12 -9.13 -1.83 -3.53
N LEU A 13 -7.81 -1.96 -3.57
CA LEU A 13 -6.97 -1.72 -2.41
C LEU A 13 -6.97 -0.25 -2.02
N GLU A 14 -6.91 0.65 -2.99
CA GLU A 14 -7.01 2.09 -2.75
C GLU A 14 -8.31 2.42 -2.01
N THR A 15 -9.41 1.79 -2.36
CA THR A 15 -10.71 1.99 -1.71
C THR A 15 -10.66 1.65 -0.22
N LEU A 16 -9.91 0.62 0.16
CA LEU A 16 -9.75 0.25 1.57
C LEU A 16 -8.88 1.25 2.34
N LEU A 17 -7.91 1.86 1.67
CA LEU A 17 -6.91 2.71 2.31
C LEU A 17 -7.26 4.19 2.30
N GLU A 18 -7.88 4.67 1.23
CA GLU A 18 -8.14 6.09 1.05
C GLU A 18 -9.00 6.68 2.17
N GLY A 19 -8.48 7.71 2.82
CA GLY A 19 -9.16 8.36 3.93
C GLY A 19 -9.07 7.62 5.27
N ASN A 20 -8.47 6.43 5.29
CA ASN A 20 -8.46 5.58 6.48
C ASN A 20 -7.09 5.42 7.15
N VAL A 21 -6.03 5.94 6.54
CA VAL A 21 -4.70 5.91 7.14
C VAL A 21 -4.40 7.29 7.71
N SER A 22 -4.35 7.40 9.02
CA SER A 22 -4.11 8.68 9.68
C SER A 22 -2.68 8.80 10.17
N ILE A 23 -2.17 10.04 10.10
CA ILE A 23 -0.81 10.38 10.51
C ILE A 23 -0.92 11.36 11.66
N GLU A 24 -0.40 10.98 12.82
CA GLU A 24 -0.35 11.84 13.98
C GLU A 24 0.82 12.82 13.83
N ILE A 25 0.51 14.10 13.77
CA ILE A 25 1.51 15.17 13.64
C ILE A 25 1.91 15.69 15.04
N SER A 26 0.90 15.89 15.90
CA SER A 26 1.07 16.32 17.28
C SER A 26 -0.10 15.77 18.09
N GLU A 27 -0.13 16.06 19.41
CA GLU A 27 -1.24 15.62 20.27
C GLU A 27 -2.60 16.14 19.80
N GLU A 28 -2.61 17.27 19.10
CA GLU A 28 -3.83 17.97 18.69
C GLU A 28 -4.08 17.91 17.19
N GLU A 29 -3.11 17.43 16.40
CA GLU A 29 -3.18 17.47 14.95
C GLU A 29 -2.88 16.13 14.33
N SER A 30 -3.74 15.72 13.40
CA SER A 30 -3.52 14.55 12.56
C SER A 30 -3.95 14.88 11.13
N ARG A 31 -3.43 14.12 10.18
CA ARG A 31 -3.83 14.24 8.77
C ARG A 31 -3.92 12.85 8.15
N VAL A 32 -4.55 12.78 6.99
CA VAL A 32 -4.73 11.54 6.24
C VAL A 32 -3.58 11.38 5.25
N ALA A 33 -3.02 10.18 5.16
CA ALA A 33 -1.99 9.87 4.17
C ALA A 33 -2.60 9.87 2.77
N LEU A 34 -1.86 10.42 1.81
CA LEU A 34 -2.26 10.38 0.40
C LEU A 34 -1.97 9.00 -0.17
N ILE A 35 -2.86 8.53 -1.03
CA ILE A 35 -2.75 7.21 -1.66
C ILE A 35 -2.63 7.40 -3.17
N TYR A 36 -1.59 6.84 -3.77
CA TYR A 36 -1.37 6.91 -5.21
C TYR A 36 -1.27 5.52 -5.80
N ARG A 37 -1.91 5.31 -6.95
CA ARG A 37 -1.70 4.12 -7.77
C ARG A 37 -0.64 4.41 -8.81
N GLN A 38 -0.19 3.37 -9.52
CA GLN A 38 0.79 3.53 -10.60
C GLN A 38 0.33 4.60 -11.60
N GLY A 39 1.22 5.55 -11.87
CA GLY A 39 0.95 6.62 -12.82
C GLY A 39 0.20 7.82 -12.25
N GLU A 40 -0.28 7.76 -11.01
CA GLU A 40 -1.00 8.87 -10.38
C GLU A 40 -0.11 9.78 -9.55
N ARG A 41 1.09 9.32 -9.20
CA ARG A 41 1.99 10.07 -8.35
C ARG A 41 2.48 11.33 -9.08
N PRO A 42 2.27 12.54 -8.51
CA PRO A 42 2.78 13.76 -9.12
C PRO A 42 4.30 13.84 -9.04
N ASN A 43 4.92 14.63 -9.92
CA ASN A 43 6.37 14.82 -9.93
C ASN A 43 6.85 15.76 -8.82
N THR A 44 5.96 16.59 -8.31
CA THR A 44 6.26 17.59 -7.27
C THR A 44 5.15 17.57 -6.22
N ASP A 45 5.45 18.13 -5.05
CA ASP A 45 4.48 18.29 -3.96
C ASP A 45 3.86 16.97 -3.50
N LEU A 46 4.73 15.97 -3.27
CA LEU A 46 4.31 14.64 -2.86
C LEU A 46 3.76 14.58 -1.44
N GLY A 47 3.98 15.64 -0.66
CA GLY A 47 3.65 15.60 0.75
C GLY A 47 4.71 14.88 1.59
N ASP A 48 4.53 14.89 2.90
CA ASP A 48 5.48 14.27 3.82
C ASP A 48 5.22 12.78 4.00
N GLU A 49 3.97 12.36 3.94
CA GLU A 49 3.60 10.95 4.07
C GLU A 49 2.64 10.58 2.95
N PHE A 50 2.94 9.49 2.27
CA PHE A 50 2.04 8.94 1.26
C PHE A 50 2.30 7.45 1.07
N ILE A 51 1.35 6.80 0.42
CA ILE A 51 1.39 5.37 0.12
C ILE A 51 1.25 5.21 -1.39
N GLU A 52 2.10 4.39 -1.98
CA GLU A 52 2.05 4.09 -3.41
C GLU A 52 1.73 2.61 -3.61
N ILE A 53 0.76 2.33 -4.49
CA ILE A 53 0.33 0.96 -4.80
C ILE A 53 0.80 0.65 -6.23
N LEU A 54 1.66 -0.35 -6.37
CA LEU A 54 2.22 -0.76 -7.65
C LEU A 54 1.96 -2.23 -7.93
N PRO A 55 1.83 -2.64 -9.18
CA PRO A 55 1.79 -4.06 -9.51
C PRO A 55 3.12 -4.72 -9.14
N ASN A 56 3.04 -5.97 -8.71
CA ASN A 56 4.22 -6.75 -8.32
C ASN A 56 4.13 -8.14 -8.92
N GLY A 57 4.92 -8.39 -9.96
CA GLY A 57 4.93 -9.66 -10.65
C GLY A 57 3.76 -9.86 -11.60
N VAL A 58 3.46 -11.10 -11.90
CA VAL A 58 2.44 -11.46 -12.87
C VAL A 58 1.15 -11.87 -12.18
N VAL A 59 0.03 -11.64 -12.89
CA VAL A 59 -1.28 -12.12 -12.49
C VAL A 59 -1.44 -13.54 -13.02
N ARG A 60 -1.89 -14.45 -12.18
CA ARG A 60 -2.08 -15.84 -12.56
C ARG A 60 -3.53 -16.24 -12.43
N ALA A 61 -4.05 -16.92 -13.45
CA ALA A 61 -5.33 -17.56 -13.35
C ALA A 61 -5.19 -18.77 -12.42
N MET A 62 -6.15 -18.95 -11.53
CA MET A 62 -6.23 -20.16 -10.74
C MET A 62 -6.76 -21.29 -11.65
N THR A 63 -6.29 -22.50 -11.43
CA THR A 63 -6.57 -23.60 -12.33
C THR A 63 -8.05 -23.91 -12.50
N LYS A 64 -8.83 -23.77 -11.44
CA LYS A 64 -10.28 -23.97 -11.49
C LYS A 64 -10.95 -23.29 -10.30
N PRO A 65 -12.14 -22.67 -10.50
CA PRO A 65 -12.76 -22.43 -11.79
C PRO A 65 -12.02 -21.36 -12.61
N MET A 66 -12.17 -21.39 -13.91
CA MET A 66 -11.62 -20.35 -14.78
C MET A 66 -12.23 -18.99 -14.46
N GLY A 67 -11.41 -17.93 -14.59
CA GLY A 67 -11.85 -16.58 -14.28
C GLY A 67 -11.63 -16.17 -12.83
N VAL A 68 -10.99 -17.01 -12.04
CA VAL A 68 -10.50 -16.65 -10.72
C VAL A 68 -9.00 -16.39 -10.83
N TYR A 69 -8.56 -15.24 -10.37
CA TYR A 69 -7.19 -14.78 -10.53
C TYR A 69 -6.54 -14.49 -9.18
N ARG A 70 -5.23 -14.54 -9.16
CA ARG A 70 -4.43 -14.15 -7.99
C ARG A 70 -3.19 -13.41 -8.45
N GLY A 71 -2.66 -12.58 -7.58
CA GLY A 71 -1.45 -11.83 -7.85
C GLY A 71 -0.96 -11.11 -6.61
N ASN A 72 -0.06 -10.18 -6.84
CA ASN A 72 0.57 -9.42 -5.77
C ASN A 72 0.60 -7.93 -6.12
N LEU A 73 0.55 -7.11 -5.08
CA LEU A 73 0.76 -5.67 -5.18
C LEU A 73 1.92 -5.30 -4.25
N ALA A 74 2.76 -4.38 -4.71
CA ALA A 74 3.76 -3.77 -3.86
C ALA A 74 3.15 -2.50 -3.27
N VAL A 75 3.11 -2.41 -1.95
CA VAL A 75 2.62 -1.23 -1.25
C VAL A 75 3.80 -0.57 -0.57
N ILE A 76 4.13 0.64 -1.01
CA ILE A 76 5.29 1.38 -0.52
C ILE A 76 4.80 2.49 0.40
N LEU A 77 5.27 2.46 1.63
CA LEU A 77 4.99 3.49 2.62
C LEU A 77 6.13 4.51 2.58
N TYR A 78 5.79 5.78 2.46
CA TYR A 78 6.76 6.88 2.43
C TYR A 78 6.51 7.83 3.58
N CYS A 79 7.59 8.22 4.26
CA CYS A 79 7.54 9.27 5.26
C CYS A 79 8.80 10.12 5.16
N LYS A 80 8.63 11.41 4.94
CA LYS A 80 9.77 12.31 4.82
C LYS A 80 10.49 12.44 6.16
N ALA A 81 11.81 12.41 6.12
CA ALA A 81 12.64 12.57 7.32
C ALA A 81 12.38 13.92 8.00
N GLN A 82 12.73 14.00 9.25
CA GLN A 82 12.69 15.25 9.98
C GLN A 82 13.70 16.25 9.38
N SER A 83 13.54 17.53 9.71
CA SER A 83 14.37 18.60 9.15
C SER A 83 15.87 18.42 9.47
N ASP A 84 16.21 17.70 10.53
CA ASP A 84 17.59 17.37 10.88
C ASP A 84 18.12 16.12 10.18
N GLY A 85 17.33 15.51 9.29
CA GLY A 85 17.69 14.29 8.57
C GLY A 85 17.38 13.00 9.32
N THR A 86 16.79 13.06 10.50
CA THR A 86 16.45 11.86 11.28
C THR A 86 15.28 11.12 10.65
N ALA A 87 15.41 9.81 10.45
CA ALA A 87 14.37 8.97 9.89
C ALA A 87 13.14 8.91 10.80
N LYS A 88 11.96 8.90 10.20
CA LYS A 88 10.68 8.85 10.93
C LYS A 88 10.15 7.41 11.01
N GLU A 89 10.91 6.53 11.63
CA GLU A 89 10.55 5.11 11.75
C GLU A 89 9.23 4.89 12.49
N ASN A 90 8.95 5.68 13.52
CA ASN A 90 7.71 5.55 14.29
C ASN A 90 6.47 5.81 13.44
N ARG A 91 6.55 6.75 12.51
CA ARG A 91 5.44 7.04 11.61
C ARG A 91 5.23 5.91 10.61
N ILE A 92 6.31 5.37 10.07
CA ILE A 92 6.24 4.21 9.18
C ILE A 92 5.61 3.02 9.92
N ASN A 93 6.01 2.77 11.16
CA ASN A 93 5.43 1.69 11.95
C ASN A 93 3.95 1.89 12.23
N SER A 94 3.54 3.13 12.48
CA SER A 94 2.12 3.46 12.66
C SER A 94 1.32 3.22 11.37
N MET A 95 1.84 3.65 10.24
CA MET A 95 1.21 3.42 8.94
C MET A 95 1.10 1.91 8.66
N LEU A 96 2.15 1.16 8.94
CA LEU A 96 2.19 -0.28 8.76
C LEU A 96 1.10 -0.98 9.60
N SER A 97 0.99 -0.59 10.87
CA SER A 97 0.00 -1.17 11.78
C SER A 97 -1.42 -0.92 11.28
N GLN A 98 -1.69 0.30 10.82
CA GLN A 98 -2.98 0.64 10.24
C GLN A 98 -3.25 -0.12 8.96
N LEU A 99 -2.23 -0.27 8.11
CA LEU A 99 -2.34 -1.02 6.86
C LEU A 99 -2.71 -2.48 7.13
N GLU A 100 -2.07 -3.11 8.11
CA GLU A 100 -2.40 -4.49 8.50
C GLU A 100 -3.86 -4.61 8.92
N SER A 101 -4.35 -3.68 9.72
CA SER A 101 -5.74 -3.70 10.18
C SER A 101 -6.75 -3.46 9.05
N LEU A 102 -6.40 -2.60 8.09
CA LEU A 102 -7.31 -2.21 7.01
C LEU A 102 -7.35 -3.22 5.87
N VAL A 103 -6.26 -3.96 5.66
CA VAL A 103 -6.06 -4.76 4.45
C VAL A 103 -6.04 -6.26 4.73
N ASN A 104 -5.39 -6.68 5.81
CA ASN A 104 -5.19 -8.11 6.03
C ASN A 104 -6.50 -8.85 6.24
N CYS A 105 -6.75 -9.86 5.42
CA CYS A 105 -7.98 -10.65 5.43
C CYS A 105 -9.24 -9.79 5.18
N LYS A 106 -9.12 -8.78 4.34
CA LYS A 106 -10.22 -7.88 4.00
C LYS A 106 -10.59 -8.01 2.53
N SER A 107 -11.87 -7.78 2.24
CA SER A 107 -12.40 -7.78 0.88
C SER A 107 -12.72 -6.37 0.45
N SER A 108 -12.51 -6.08 -0.83
CA SER A 108 -12.97 -4.86 -1.48
C SER A 108 -13.46 -5.23 -2.89
N GLY A 109 -14.76 -5.03 -3.15
CA GLY A 109 -15.36 -5.47 -4.39
C GLY A 109 -15.21 -6.98 -4.56
N LYS A 110 -14.64 -7.38 -5.69
CA LYS A 110 -14.43 -8.80 -6.02
C LYS A 110 -13.03 -9.31 -5.61
N PHE A 111 -12.29 -8.54 -4.81
CA PHE A 111 -10.93 -8.87 -4.40
C PHE A 111 -10.85 -9.11 -2.91
N PHE A 112 -10.05 -10.09 -2.54
CA PHE A 112 -9.69 -10.39 -1.16
C PHE A 112 -8.17 -10.22 -1.01
N PHE A 113 -7.76 -9.55 0.07
CA PHE A 113 -6.37 -9.19 0.31
C PHE A 113 -5.81 -9.84 1.57
N GLU A 114 -4.53 -10.22 1.49
CA GLU A 114 -3.80 -10.74 2.63
C GLU A 114 -2.39 -10.17 2.66
N ILE A 115 -1.90 -9.87 3.85
CA ILE A 115 -0.51 -9.49 4.07
C ILE A 115 0.20 -10.70 4.67
N ASN A 116 1.18 -11.21 3.95
CA ASN A 116 1.99 -12.32 4.45
C ASN A 116 3.26 -11.73 5.09
N PRO A 117 3.46 -11.89 6.40
CA PRO A 117 4.64 -11.36 7.09
C PRO A 117 5.96 -11.87 6.52
N SER A 118 5.96 -13.03 5.88
CA SER A 118 7.15 -13.60 5.22
C SER A 118 7.50 -12.88 3.92
N ASN A 119 6.62 -12.05 3.40
CA ASN A 119 6.76 -11.41 2.10
C ASN A 119 6.97 -9.89 2.20
N VAL A 120 7.71 -9.44 3.21
CA VAL A 120 8.16 -8.06 3.26
C VAL A 120 9.22 -7.90 2.17
N ILE A 121 8.95 -7.03 1.19
CA ILE A 121 9.85 -6.83 0.05
C ILE A 121 11.08 -6.05 0.47
N THR A 122 10.89 -4.95 1.20
CA THR A 122 11.98 -4.10 1.66
C THR A 122 11.70 -3.65 3.09
N PRO A 123 12.63 -3.89 4.02
CA PRO A 123 12.47 -3.38 5.38
C PRO A 123 12.54 -1.86 5.42
N ILE A 124 12.30 -1.28 6.59
CA ILE A 124 12.40 0.16 6.78
C ILE A 124 13.81 0.62 6.40
N SER A 125 13.89 1.57 5.48
CA SER A 125 15.15 2.13 5.04
C SER A 125 15.02 3.63 4.80
N TYR A 126 16.12 4.34 5.00
CA TYR A 126 16.20 5.78 4.79
C TYR A 126 17.03 6.09 3.56
N ASN A 127 16.51 6.93 2.67
CA ASN A 127 17.22 7.37 1.48
C ASN A 127 17.60 8.85 1.65
N SER A 128 18.89 9.11 1.85
CA SER A 128 19.40 10.47 2.06
C SER A 128 19.25 11.38 0.84
N ALA A 129 19.21 10.80 -0.37
CA ALA A 129 19.05 11.57 -1.60
C ALA A 129 17.65 12.17 -1.74
N THR A 130 16.62 11.44 -1.28
CA THR A 130 15.23 11.89 -1.38
C THR A 130 14.69 12.45 -0.06
N GLY A 131 15.32 12.09 1.05
CA GLY A 131 14.85 12.46 2.38
C GLY A 131 13.69 11.63 2.91
N TYR A 132 13.33 10.55 2.22
CA TYR A 132 12.24 9.68 2.64
C TYR A 132 12.73 8.44 3.35
N THR A 133 11.98 8.06 4.40
CA THR A 133 12.03 6.73 4.98
C THR A 133 10.94 5.91 4.31
N THR A 134 11.26 4.72 3.84
CA THR A 134 10.33 3.88 3.10
C THR A 134 10.31 2.46 3.63
N MET A 135 9.20 1.79 3.38
CA MET A 135 9.06 0.35 3.61
C MET A 135 8.14 -0.19 2.52
N THR A 136 8.49 -1.31 1.93
CA THR A 136 7.69 -1.94 0.88
C THR A 136 7.16 -3.28 1.35
N LEU A 137 5.84 -3.43 1.27
CA LEU A 137 5.13 -4.65 1.62
C LEU A 137 4.61 -5.34 0.36
N ASN A 138 4.51 -6.66 0.43
CA ASN A 138 3.79 -7.44 -0.55
C ASN A 138 2.38 -7.71 -0.04
N VAL A 139 1.38 -7.28 -0.80
CA VAL A 139 -0.03 -7.58 -0.52
C VAL A 139 -0.49 -8.59 -1.56
N GLU A 140 -0.88 -9.77 -1.09
CA GLU A 140 -1.43 -10.82 -1.95
C GLU A 140 -2.91 -10.57 -2.16
N TRP A 141 -3.39 -10.84 -3.37
CA TRP A 141 -4.81 -10.72 -3.67
C TRP A 141 -5.30 -11.88 -4.51
N HIS A 142 -6.56 -12.19 -4.37
CA HIS A 142 -7.24 -13.09 -5.29
C HIS A 142 -8.69 -12.62 -5.50
N THR A 143 -9.26 -13.00 -6.61
CA THR A 143 -10.66 -12.72 -6.88
C THR A 143 -11.53 -13.72 -6.15
N THR A 144 -12.71 -13.29 -5.72
CA THR A 144 -13.63 -14.12 -4.94
C THR A 144 -14.65 -14.87 -5.81
N GLU A 145 -14.65 -14.59 -7.11
CA GLU A 145 -15.55 -15.25 -8.06
C GLU A 145 -14.84 -15.54 -9.37
#